data_06992bc53f080181520358def9543df7
#
_entry.id   06992bc53f080181520358def9543df7
#
_cell.length_a   1.000
_cell.length_b   1.000
_cell.length_c   1.000
_cell.angle_alpha   90.00
_cell.angle_beta   90.00
_cell.angle_gamma   90.00
#
_symmetry.space_group_name_H-M   'P 1'
#
loop_
_entity.id
_entity.type
_entity.pdbx_description
1 polymer ?
#
loop_
_entity_poly.entity_id
_entity_poly.type
_entity_poly.pdbx_seq_one_letter_code
_entity_poly.pdbx_strand_id
1 'polypeptide(L)'
;MEIKYVKGDATSPIIVEGKKSVIVHCVNTLGAWGKGFVVPLGQKYPQSRKIYNHFIQLHKKGYYTSLLGLICIAPNVSKDIDVVNLFGQERIYPIMKDGEIIIPLDYIALRKGFETIVDSYASEYSYKPVPITVHMPRIGCGLAGGDWNKVEKEKTYYTDERF
;
A
#
# COMPACT_ATOMS: atom_id res chain seq x y z
N MET A 1 18.42 3.09 -3.15
CA MET A 1 17.86 3.95 -2.07
C MET A 1 17.93 3.20 -0.75
N GLU A 2 18.46 3.82 0.27
CA GLU A 2 18.56 3.22 1.60
C GLU A 2 17.21 3.31 2.33
N ILE A 3 16.76 2.18 2.91
CA ILE A 3 15.56 2.17 3.75
C ILE A 3 15.91 2.77 5.10
N LYS A 4 15.26 3.87 5.44
CA LYS A 4 15.44 4.51 6.74
C LYS A 4 14.36 4.00 7.71
N TYR A 5 14.79 3.34 8.77
CA TYR A 5 13.91 2.95 9.86
C TYR A 5 13.73 4.12 10.82
N VAL A 6 12.48 4.48 11.05
CA VAL A 6 12.10 5.52 12.00
C VAL A 6 11.10 4.98 13.02
N LYS A 7 11.19 5.45 14.25
CA LYS A 7 10.21 5.16 15.29
C LYS A 7 9.18 6.29 15.32
N GLY A 8 7.91 5.98 15.17
CA GLY A 8 6.85 6.99 15.17
C GLY A 8 5.54 6.48 14.62
N ASP A 9 4.62 7.41 14.40
CA ASP A 9 3.30 7.14 13.82
C ASP A 9 3.39 7.16 12.28
N ALA A 10 3.19 6.02 11.64
CA ALA A 10 3.25 5.89 10.18
C ALA A 10 2.12 6.66 9.45
N THR A 11 1.08 7.12 10.15
CA THR A 11 0.06 8.03 9.58
C THR A 11 0.51 9.50 9.55
N SER A 12 1.66 9.80 10.16
CA SER A 12 2.25 11.13 10.23
C SER A 12 3.63 11.14 9.56
N PRO A 13 3.68 11.19 8.22
CA PRO A 13 4.94 11.11 7.50
C PRO A 13 5.84 12.30 7.80
N ILE A 14 7.14 12.09 7.75
CA ILE A 14 8.12 13.17 7.82
C ILE A 14 8.05 13.95 6.51
N ILE A 15 7.66 15.21 6.58
CA ILE A 15 7.54 16.07 5.41
C ILE A 15 8.93 16.52 4.97
N VAL A 16 9.23 16.34 3.69
CA VAL A 16 10.45 16.83 3.03
C VAL A 16 10.04 17.91 2.04
N GLU A 17 10.61 19.10 2.19
CA GLU A 17 10.31 20.23 1.30
C GLU A 17 10.60 19.87 -0.17
N GLY A 18 9.69 20.25 -1.06
CA GLY A 18 9.79 19.96 -2.50
C GLY A 18 9.48 18.52 -2.89
N LYS A 19 9.10 17.66 -1.93
CA LYS A 19 8.67 16.28 -2.20
C LYS A 19 7.25 16.04 -1.71
N LYS A 20 6.55 15.17 -2.43
CA LYS A 20 5.26 14.66 -1.99
C LYS A 20 5.46 13.43 -1.08
N SER A 21 4.79 13.37 0.04
CA SER A 21 4.80 12.22 0.93
C SER A 21 3.72 11.23 0.52
N VAL A 22 4.09 9.97 0.29
CA VAL A 22 3.17 8.90 -0.10
C VAL A 22 3.13 7.86 1.01
N ILE A 23 1.99 7.76 1.69
CA ILE A 23 1.76 6.72 2.70
C ILE A 23 1.26 5.48 1.99
N VAL A 24 1.98 4.36 2.08
CA VAL A 24 1.61 3.08 1.47
C VAL A 24 1.25 2.07 2.54
N HIS A 25 0.11 1.41 2.38
CA HIS A 25 -0.28 0.32 3.26
C HIS A 25 -1.00 -0.80 2.51
N CYS A 26 -1.02 -2.00 3.10
CA CYS A 26 -1.65 -3.18 2.53
C CYS A 26 -3.12 -3.27 2.95
N VAL A 27 -3.99 -3.53 1.96
CA VAL A 27 -5.42 -3.77 2.17
C VAL A 27 -5.84 -5.12 1.59
N ASN A 28 -6.99 -5.63 2.05
CA ASN A 28 -7.59 -6.85 1.53
C ASN A 28 -8.56 -6.57 0.37
N THR A 29 -8.88 -7.60 -0.42
CA THR A 29 -9.84 -7.54 -1.53
C THR A 29 -11.28 -7.77 -1.10
N LEU A 30 -11.55 -7.95 0.20
CA LEU A 30 -12.86 -8.33 0.75
C LEU A 30 -13.73 -7.16 1.18
N GLY A 31 -13.18 -5.96 1.27
CA GLY A 31 -13.88 -4.79 1.78
C GLY A 31 -13.81 -4.62 3.31
N ALA A 32 -12.92 -5.35 3.98
CA ALA A 32 -12.76 -5.25 5.43
C ALA A 32 -11.80 -4.11 5.81
N TRP A 33 -12.29 -3.19 6.64
CA TRP A 33 -11.57 -1.98 7.09
C TRP A 33 -11.73 -1.76 8.60
N GLY A 34 -11.76 -2.79 9.39
CA GLY A 34 -12.13 -2.69 10.80
C GLY A 34 -11.03 -2.91 11.81
N LYS A 35 -9.81 -3.30 11.39
CA LYS A 35 -8.75 -3.73 12.30
C LYS A 35 -7.35 -3.40 11.74
N GLY A 36 -6.43 -3.07 12.63
CA GLY A 36 -5.03 -2.78 12.29
C GLY A 36 -4.81 -1.34 11.81
N PHE A 37 -3.79 -1.14 11.00
CA PHE A 37 -3.34 0.19 10.54
C PHE A 37 -4.39 1.01 9.80
N VAL A 38 -5.33 0.35 9.11
CA VAL A 38 -6.42 1.02 8.39
C VAL A 38 -7.31 1.86 9.31
N VAL A 39 -7.44 1.48 10.59
CA VAL A 39 -8.31 2.19 11.54
C VAL A 39 -7.81 3.61 11.81
N PRO A 40 -6.60 3.83 12.38
CA PRO A 40 -6.08 5.18 12.59
C PRO A 40 -5.87 5.94 11.27
N LEU A 41 -5.48 5.26 10.20
CA LEU A 41 -5.32 5.89 8.90
C LEU A 41 -6.64 6.43 8.36
N GLY A 42 -7.72 5.64 8.41
CA GLY A 42 -9.04 6.05 7.94
C GLY A 42 -9.71 7.12 8.80
N GLN A 43 -9.38 7.17 10.09
CA GLN A 43 -9.81 8.26 10.98
C GLN A 43 -9.14 9.58 10.61
N LYS A 44 -7.84 9.54 10.32
CA LYS A 44 -7.05 10.72 9.98
C LYS A 44 -7.29 11.18 8.53
N TYR A 45 -7.38 10.24 7.61
CA TYR A 45 -7.55 10.48 6.17
C TYR A 45 -8.74 9.67 5.61
N PRO A 46 -9.99 10.11 5.84
CA PRO A 46 -11.19 9.35 5.45
C PRO A 46 -11.30 9.08 3.94
N GLN A 47 -10.63 9.89 3.10
CA GLN A 47 -10.57 9.68 1.65
C GLN A 47 -9.93 8.35 1.28
N SER A 48 -8.96 7.86 2.07
CA SER A 48 -8.31 6.58 1.84
C SER A 48 -9.30 5.41 1.89
N ARG A 49 -10.22 5.42 2.86
CA ARG A 49 -11.30 4.42 2.96
C ARG A 49 -12.35 4.59 1.87
N LYS A 50 -12.68 5.83 1.49
CA LYS A 50 -13.68 6.09 0.42
C LYS A 50 -13.23 5.50 -0.91
N ILE A 51 -11.97 5.75 -1.33
CA ILE A 51 -11.45 5.21 -2.58
C ILE A 51 -11.32 3.69 -2.54
N TYR A 52 -10.89 3.11 -1.40
CA TYR A 52 -10.85 1.68 -1.20
C TYR A 52 -12.24 1.05 -1.40
N ASN A 53 -13.27 1.58 -0.74
CA ASN A 53 -14.64 1.09 -0.86
C ASN A 53 -15.16 1.21 -2.30
N HIS A 54 -14.80 2.26 -3.02
CA HIS A 54 -15.16 2.44 -4.42
C HIS A 54 -14.59 1.30 -5.28
N PHE A 55 -13.32 0.96 -5.14
CA PHE A 55 -12.70 -0.16 -5.86
C PHE A 55 -13.34 -1.51 -5.52
N ILE A 56 -13.67 -1.74 -4.25
CA ILE A 56 -14.41 -2.94 -3.82
C ILE A 56 -15.78 -3.00 -4.52
N GLN A 57 -16.51 -1.90 -4.64
CA GLN A 57 -17.79 -1.88 -5.35
C GLN A 57 -17.62 -2.12 -6.86
N LEU A 58 -16.59 -1.56 -7.49
CA LEU A 58 -16.30 -1.82 -8.90
C LEU A 58 -15.98 -3.29 -9.14
N HIS A 59 -15.21 -3.91 -8.26
CA HIS A 59 -14.92 -5.35 -8.33
C HIS A 59 -16.20 -6.19 -8.20
N LYS A 60 -17.06 -5.88 -7.24
CA LYS A 60 -18.37 -6.57 -7.08
C LYS A 60 -19.28 -6.43 -8.29
N LYS A 61 -19.17 -5.34 -9.03
CA LYS A 61 -19.90 -5.10 -10.28
C LYS A 61 -19.24 -5.74 -11.51
N GLY A 62 -18.11 -6.41 -11.34
CA GLY A 62 -17.42 -7.13 -12.43
C GLY A 62 -16.50 -6.27 -13.30
N TYR A 63 -16.20 -5.02 -12.92
CA TYR A 63 -15.24 -4.18 -13.65
C TYR A 63 -13.80 -4.68 -13.54
N TYR A 64 -13.48 -5.40 -12.45
CA TYR A 64 -12.20 -6.06 -12.23
C TYR A 64 -12.44 -7.54 -11.95
N THR A 65 -11.66 -8.41 -12.59
CA THR A 65 -11.67 -9.86 -12.29
C THR A 65 -10.98 -10.15 -10.96
N SER A 66 -9.95 -9.39 -10.61
CA SER A 66 -9.26 -9.43 -9.32
C SER A 66 -8.74 -8.02 -8.98
N LEU A 67 -8.72 -7.70 -7.69
CA LEU A 67 -8.06 -6.49 -7.19
C LEU A 67 -6.61 -6.78 -6.73
N LEU A 68 -6.25 -8.05 -6.57
CA LEU A 68 -4.95 -8.44 -6.01
C LEU A 68 -3.79 -7.89 -6.85
N GLY A 69 -2.87 -7.18 -6.20
CA GLY A 69 -1.75 -6.50 -6.83
C GLY A 69 -2.07 -5.13 -7.44
N LEU A 70 -3.33 -4.70 -7.43
CA LEU A 70 -3.70 -3.34 -7.82
C LEU A 70 -3.46 -2.35 -6.67
N ILE A 71 -3.43 -1.08 -7.00
CA ILE A 71 -3.40 0.02 -6.06
C ILE A 71 -4.58 0.96 -6.30
N CYS A 72 -5.02 1.64 -5.25
CA CYS A 72 -5.87 2.81 -5.41
C CYS A 72 -5.31 3.98 -4.59
N ILE A 73 -5.19 5.12 -5.25
CA ILE A 73 -4.56 6.33 -4.70
C ILE A 73 -5.65 7.29 -4.21
N ALA A 74 -5.56 7.70 -2.95
CA ALA A 74 -6.28 8.84 -2.42
C ALA A 74 -5.35 10.07 -2.48
N PRO A 75 -5.48 10.93 -3.50
CA PRO A 75 -4.56 12.04 -3.70
C PRO A 75 -4.87 13.20 -2.75
N ASN A 76 -3.83 13.90 -2.32
CA ASN A 76 -3.93 15.12 -1.52
C ASN A 76 -4.90 14.99 -0.32
N VAL A 77 -4.77 13.88 0.42
CA VAL A 77 -5.55 13.66 1.66
C VAL A 77 -5.22 14.72 2.72
N SER A 78 -4.05 15.32 2.62
CA SER A 78 -3.59 16.54 3.25
C SER A 78 -2.61 17.24 2.30
N LYS A 79 -2.09 18.43 2.67
CA LYS A 79 -1.12 19.15 1.84
C LYS A 79 0.10 18.26 1.59
N ASP A 80 0.40 18.01 0.31
CA ASP A 80 1.53 17.21 -0.17
C ASP A 80 1.57 15.76 0.37
N ILE A 81 0.42 15.20 0.76
CA ILE A 81 0.29 13.83 1.24
C ILE A 81 -0.72 13.07 0.39
N ASP A 82 -0.30 11.95 -0.20
CA ASP A 82 -1.16 10.95 -0.82
C ASP A 82 -1.20 9.68 0.05
N VAL A 83 -2.30 8.94 0.00
CA VAL A 83 -2.39 7.60 0.57
C VAL A 83 -2.61 6.59 -0.54
N VAL A 84 -1.80 5.54 -0.55
CA VAL A 84 -1.92 4.42 -1.48
C VAL A 84 -2.37 3.17 -0.74
N ASN A 85 -3.56 2.68 -1.10
CA ASN A 85 -4.05 1.38 -0.68
C ASN A 85 -3.55 0.34 -1.69
N LEU A 86 -2.71 -0.60 -1.25
CA LEU A 86 -2.19 -1.67 -2.07
C LEU A 86 -2.93 -2.96 -1.72
N PHE A 87 -3.63 -3.55 -2.69
CA PHE A 87 -4.37 -4.81 -2.51
C PHE A 87 -3.39 -5.99 -2.47
N GLY A 88 -2.85 -6.29 -1.30
CA GLY A 88 -1.81 -7.31 -1.09
C GLY A 88 -2.32 -8.60 -0.46
N GLN A 89 -3.62 -8.75 -0.19
CA GLN A 89 -4.18 -9.94 0.44
C GLN A 89 -5.63 -10.19 0.04
N GLU A 90 -6.00 -11.46 -0.17
CA GLU A 90 -7.36 -11.90 -0.45
C GLU A 90 -8.12 -12.35 0.80
N ARG A 91 -7.43 -12.60 1.90
CA ARG A 91 -7.99 -13.08 3.17
C ARG A 91 -7.62 -12.15 4.29
N ILE A 92 -8.29 -12.33 5.42
CA ILE A 92 -8.03 -11.58 6.65
C ILE A 92 -7.26 -12.45 7.65
N TYR A 93 -7.47 -13.77 7.60
CA TYR A 93 -6.88 -14.75 8.52
C TYR A 93 -6.09 -15.81 7.76
N PRO A 94 -5.03 -16.39 8.38
CA PRO A 94 -4.36 -17.56 7.83
C PRO A 94 -5.32 -18.75 7.77
N ILE A 95 -5.08 -19.65 6.83
CA ILE A 95 -5.80 -20.91 6.69
C ILE A 95 -4.82 -22.08 6.73
N MET A 96 -5.33 -23.26 7.10
CA MET A 96 -4.62 -24.54 6.93
C MET A 96 -5.03 -25.16 5.60
N LYS A 97 -4.03 -25.53 4.79
CA LYS A 97 -4.25 -26.26 3.54
C LYS A 97 -3.13 -27.28 3.37
N ASP A 98 -3.48 -28.54 3.16
CA ASP A 98 -2.53 -29.64 2.97
C ASP A 98 -1.43 -29.73 4.06
N GLY A 99 -1.79 -29.44 5.32
CA GLY A 99 -0.87 -29.43 6.47
C GLY A 99 0.02 -28.18 6.60
N GLU A 100 -0.12 -27.21 5.70
CA GLU A 100 0.64 -25.96 5.72
C GLU A 100 -0.24 -24.76 6.10
N ILE A 101 0.36 -23.79 6.80
CA ILE A 101 -0.29 -22.51 7.09
C ILE A 101 -0.11 -21.58 5.90
N ILE A 102 -1.23 -21.17 5.29
CA ILE A 102 -1.23 -20.17 4.23
C ILE A 102 -1.61 -18.83 4.85
N ILE A 103 -0.66 -17.89 4.82
CA ILE A 103 -0.87 -16.53 5.32
C ILE A 103 -1.71 -15.70 4.34
N PRO A 104 -2.40 -14.64 4.82
CA PRO A 104 -3.17 -13.75 3.95
C PRO A 104 -2.33 -12.98 2.94
N LEU A 105 -1.12 -12.56 3.29
CA LEU A 105 -0.26 -11.73 2.44
C LEU A 105 0.20 -12.48 1.19
N ASP A 106 0.03 -11.85 0.02
CA ASP A 106 0.58 -12.28 -1.25
C ASP A 106 1.78 -11.40 -1.64
N TYR A 107 2.98 -12.00 -1.60
CA TYR A 107 4.22 -11.27 -1.89
C TYR A 107 4.32 -10.84 -3.37
N ILE A 108 3.76 -11.61 -4.30
CA ILE A 108 3.74 -11.26 -5.73
C ILE A 108 2.84 -10.06 -5.95
N ALA A 109 1.66 -10.04 -5.32
CA ALA A 109 0.75 -8.91 -5.36
C ALA A 109 1.40 -7.65 -4.75
N LEU A 110 2.13 -7.81 -3.65
CA LEU A 110 2.84 -6.71 -3.00
C LEU A 110 3.90 -6.12 -3.93
N ARG A 111 4.71 -6.96 -4.59
CA ARG A 111 5.70 -6.54 -5.60
C ARG A 111 5.05 -5.77 -6.73
N LYS A 112 4.01 -6.34 -7.35
CA LYS A 112 3.26 -5.71 -8.44
C LYS A 112 2.70 -4.34 -8.04
N GLY A 113 2.18 -4.23 -6.82
CA GLY A 113 1.70 -2.96 -6.29
C GLY A 113 2.80 -1.91 -6.16
N PHE A 114 4.00 -2.29 -5.69
CA PHE A 114 5.14 -1.38 -5.62
C PHE A 114 5.61 -0.93 -7.01
N GLU A 115 5.69 -1.83 -8.00
CA GLU A 115 5.97 -1.47 -9.38
C GLU A 115 5.00 -0.40 -9.89
N THR A 116 3.71 -0.62 -9.68
CA THR A 116 2.67 0.32 -10.11
C THR A 116 2.77 1.67 -9.39
N ILE A 117 3.17 1.69 -8.11
CA ILE A 117 3.44 2.94 -7.37
C ILE A 117 4.59 3.70 -8.02
N VAL A 118 5.69 3.02 -8.29
CA VAL A 118 6.85 3.63 -8.97
C VAL A 118 6.43 4.26 -10.30
N ASP A 119 5.75 3.48 -11.15
CA ASP A 119 5.31 3.93 -12.46
C ASP A 119 4.34 5.11 -12.37
N SER A 120 3.44 5.12 -11.38
CA SER A 120 2.44 6.17 -11.20
C SER A 120 3.04 7.54 -10.87
N TYR A 121 4.16 7.56 -10.16
CA TYR A 121 4.81 8.81 -9.73
C TYR A 121 6.05 9.18 -10.59
N ALA A 122 6.68 8.22 -11.26
CA ALA A 122 7.81 8.43 -12.15
C ALA A 122 7.42 8.62 -13.62
N SER A 123 6.13 8.51 -13.95
CA SER A 123 5.65 8.53 -15.33
C SER A 123 6.05 9.81 -16.07
N GLU A 124 6.72 9.64 -17.21
CA GLU A 124 7.01 10.70 -18.18
C GLU A 124 5.76 11.36 -18.77
N TYR A 125 4.57 10.76 -18.54
CA TYR A 125 3.27 11.31 -18.90
C TYR A 125 2.80 12.43 -17.95
N SER A 126 3.46 12.60 -16.81
CA SER A 126 3.25 13.77 -15.96
C SER A 126 4.15 14.90 -16.45
N TYR A 127 3.58 16.05 -16.76
CA TYR A 127 4.29 17.25 -17.25
C TYR A 127 5.45 17.70 -16.34
N LYS A 128 5.50 17.20 -15.12
CA LYS A 128 6.65 17.26 -14.18
C LYS A 128 6.57 16.01 -13.27
N PRO A 129 7.56 15.11 -13.32
CA PRO A 129 7.66 14.07 -12.31
C PRO A 129 7.75 14.75 -10.93
N VAL A 130 6.87 14.37 -10.03
CA VAL A 130 6.89 14.89 -8.65
C VAL A 130 7.80 13.99 -7.83
N PRO A 131 8.90 14.50 -7.27
CA PRO A 131 9.71 13.70 -6.37
C PRO A 131 8.89 13.30 -5.15
N ILE A 132 8.99 12.03 -4.75
CA ILE A 132 8.23 11.48 -3.63
C ILE A 132 9.15 10.96 -2.52
N THR A 133 8.59 10.91 -1.31
CA THR A 133 9.08 10.07 -0.22
C THR A 133 8.01 9.04 0.10
N VAL A 134 8.40 7.78 0.21
CA VAL A 134 7.47 6.69 0.54
C VAL A 134 7.57 6.38 2.02
N HIS A 135 6.42 6.40 2.69
CA HIS A 135 6.29 6.12 4.12
C HIS A 135 5.38 4.91 4.29
N MET A 136 5.77 3.96 5.12
CA MET A 136 4.93 2.78 5.35
C MET A 136 5.17 2.20 6.73
N PRO A 137 4.13 1.58 7.34
CA PRO A 137 4.35 0.68 8.46
C PRO A 137 5.17 -0.54 7.98
N ARG A 138 5.42 -1.53 8.83
CA ARG A 138 5.88 -2.84 8.37
C ARG A 138 4.77 -3.52 7.57
N ILE A 139 4.64 -3.06 6.33
CA ILE A 139 3.55 -3.41 5.42
C ILE A 139 3.41 -4.92 5.26
N GLY A 140 2.18 -5.43 5.42
CA GLY A 140 1.87 -6.85 5.29
C GLY A 140 2.35 -7.75 6.43
N CYS A 141 3.07 -7.23 7.43
CA CYS A 141 3.70 -8.04 8.50
C CYS A 141 2.92 -8.03 9.82
N GLY A 142 1.76 -7.39 9.87
CA GLY A 142 0.84 -7.46 11.02
C GLY A 142 -0.16 -8.60 10.85
N LEU A 143 -1.44 -8.29 10.77
CA LEU A 143 -2.54 -9.27 10.61
C LEU A 143 -2.43 -10.14 9.35
N ALA A 144 -1.78 -9.64 8.30
CA ALA A 144 -1.53 -10.39 7.06
C ALA A 144 -0.44 -11.47 7.20
N GLY A 145 0.29 -11.49 8.31
CA GLY A 145 1.22 -12.56 8.67
C GLY A 145 2.52 -12.62 7.87
N GLY A 146 2.85 -11.57 7.11
CA GLY A 146 4.07 -11.53 6.31
C GLY A 146 5.37 -11.48 7.12
N ASP A 147 6.44 -11.99 6.52
CA ASP A 147 7.80 -11.89 7.03
C ASP A 147 8.45 -10.61 6.51
N TRP A 148 8.87 -9.72 7.41
CA TRP A 148 9.49 -8.45 7.05
C TRP A 148 10.74 -8.61 6.20
N ASN A 149 11.58 -9.59 6.46
CA ASN A 149 12.79 -9.84 5.67
C ASN A 149 12.47 -10.16 4.19
N LYS A 150 11.34 -10.83 3.93
CA LYS A 150 10.86 -11.10 2.57
C LYS A 150 10.28 -9.84 1.95
N VAL A 151 9.44 -9.11 2.69
CA VAL A 151 8.86 -7.84 2.22
C VAL A 151 9.92 -6.81 1.88
N GLU A 152 10.96 -6.72 2.71
CA GLU A 152 12.08 -5.80 2.49
C GLU A 152 12.84 -6.11 1.20
N LYS A 153 13.05 -7.38 0.88
CA LYS A 153 13.67 -7.80 -0.39
C LYS A 153 12.81 -7.38 -1.60
N GLU A 154 11.49 -7.52 -1.53
CA GLU A 154 10.60 -7.11 -2.62
C GLU A 154 10.71 -5.61 -2.92
N LYS A 155 10.96 -4.78 -1.92
CA LYS A 155 11.17 -3.32 -2.11
C LYS A 155 12.49 -3.02 -2.81
N THR A 156 13.54 -3.80 -2.55
CA THR A 156 14.90 -3.52 -3.03
C THR A 156 15.01 -3.63 -4.55
N TYR A 157 14.14 -4.42 -5.19
CA TYR A 157 14.10 -4.57 -6.64
C TYR A 157 13.54 -3.32 -7.37
N TYR A 158 12.86 -2.41 -6.68
CA TYR A 158 12.12 -1.28 -7.27
C TYR A 158 12.51 0.09 -6.74
N THR A 159 13.54 0.18 -5.92
CA THR A 159 14.14 1.48 -5.58
C THR A 159 15.01 1.94 -6.73
N ASP A 160 14.36 2.41 -7.78
CA ASP A 160 15.00 3.19 -8.84
C ASP A 160 15.65 4.44 -8.24
N GLU A 161 16.78 4.86 -8.77
CA GLU A 161 17.51 6.08 -8.38
C GLU A 161 16.65 7.36 -8.47
N ARG A 162 15.41 7.24 -8.97
CA ARG A 162 14.43 8.32 -9.16
C ARG A 162 13.62 8.69 -7.90
N PHE A 163 13.81 7.99 -6.77
CA PHE A 163 13.13 8.29 -5.51
C PHE A 163 14.00 8.94 -4.47
#